data_3235b6c7f40473ec5162bdf4c428fa6a
#
_entry.id   3235b6c7f40473ec5162bdf4c428fa6a
#
_cell.length_a   1.000
_cell.length_b   1.000
_cell.length_c   1.000
_cell.angle_alpha   90.00
_cell.angle_beta   90.00
_cell.angle_gamma   90.00
#
_symmetry.space_group_name_H-M   'P 1'
#
loop_
_entity.id
_entity.type
_entity.pdbx_description
1 polymer ?
#
loop_
_entity_poly.entity_id
_entity_poly.type
_entity_poly.pdbx_seq_one_letter_code
_entity_poly.pdbx_strand_id
1 'polypeptide(L)'
;NINMLGLFGQNGSGKTVLIDALEVLKYVLCGKSVPSRYVDYISVDAEYARLTFESLIQFEDKKIEAFYEFSLGKKQNSSDGSYRIRIFDEILKCSILSGKNTKIEELINTCNSNTFAPIEKKQLLTGNAKNIDVDLMVARKLTNMESRSFIFSDQLFEIIEKNSKNANDKVQYEYYKKVIYQLADFGKYSLFVINAVTSGFITINTQTRSFRGNGVENGAVGTIMIPVEENVILSKEDFMYVSETIENMNIVLQQLIPGLTISIKELGTQLMENGMIGYEIQLMSCKNSKEMPLKYESEGIKKIISVLPMLIAVYNQAAITVAVDDLDANIFEYLFGELLRLISERGKGQLIFTFPSIVR
;
A
#
# COMPACT_ATOMS: atom_id res chain seq x y z
N ASN A 1 18.17 11.29 1.16
CA ASN A 1 17.04 10.32 1.17
C ASN A 1 17.60 8.94 0.85
N ILE A 2 17.29 7.96 1.67
CA ILE A 2 17.59 6.55 1.38
C ILE A 2 16.44 6.06 0.51
N ASN A 3 16.73 5.75 -0.75
CA ASN A 3 15.74 5.22 -1.69
C ASN A 3 15.69 3.68 -1.73
N MET A 4 16.60 3.01 -1.02
CA MET A 4 16.67 1.56 -0.98
C MET A 4 17.12 1.07 0.40
N LEU A 5 16.38 0.09 0.96
CA LEU A 5 16.68 -0.57 2.23
C LEU A 5 16.63 -2.08 2.02
N GLY A 6 17.76 -2.75 2.14
CA GLY A 6 17.86 -4.21 2.10
C GLY A 6 18.07 -4.79 3.50
N LEU A 7 17.28 -5.78 3.87
CA LEU A 7 17.35 -6.49 5.14
C LEU A 7 17.93 -7.89 4.95
N PHE A 8 19.06 -8.12 5.60
CA PHE A 8 19.77 -9.39 5.57
C PHE A 8 19.57 -10.14 6.88
N GLY A 9 19.55 -11.45 6.82
CA GLY A 9 19.53 -12.27 8.03
C GLY A 9 19.20 -13.73 7.73
N GLN A 10 19.48 -14.60 8.68
CA GLN A 10 19.13 -16.01 8.59
C GLN A 10 17.60 -16.19 8.56
N ASN A 11 17.14 -17.33 8.06
CA ASN A 11 15.73 -17.69 8.15
C ASN A 11 15.29 -17.74 9.61
N GLY A 12 14.11 -17.19 9.90
CA GLY A 12 13.61 -17.03 11.27
C GLY A 12 14.12 -15.80 12.03
N SER A 13 14.94 -14.92 11.43
CA SER A 13 15.43 -13.69 12.10
C SER A 13 14.41 -12.53 12.15
N GLY A 14 13.19 -12.73 11.67
CA GLY A 14 12.13 -11.72 11.71
C GLY A 14 12.09 -10.75 10.53
N LYS A 15 12.83 -10.99 9.44
CA LYS A 15 12.83 -10.12 8.24
C LYS A 15 11.42 -9.90 7.66
N THR A 16 10.69 -10.98 7.46
CA THR A 16 9.31 -10.98 6.96
C THR A 16 8.39 -10.14 7.83
N VAL A 17 8.62 -10.11 9.15
CA VAL A 17 7.79 -9.34 10.10
C VAL A 17 7.80 -7.84 9.78
N LEU A 18 8.91 -7.27 9.28
CA LEU A 18 8.94 -5.88 8.85
C LEU A 18 8.06 -5.65 7.60
N ILE A 19 8.12 -6.56 6.63
CA ILE A 19 7.28 -6.48 5.42
C ILE A 19 5.81 -6.60 5.80
N ASP A 20 5.48 -7.52 6.70
CA ASP A 20 4.13 -7.69 7.22
C ASP A 20 3.64 -6.49 8.05
N ALA A 21 4.53 -5.83 8.80
CA ALA A 21 4.21 -4.58 9.49
C ALA A 21 3.83 -3.46 8.50
N LEU A 22 4.50 -3.38 7.35
CA LEU A 22 4.14 -2.45 6.27
C LEU A 22 2.81 -2.85 5.60
N GLU A 23 2.50 -4.14 5.50
CA GLU A 23 1.19 -4.59 5.02
C GLU A 23 0.08 -4.21 6.01
N VAL A 24 0.30 -4.40 7.31
CA VAL A 24 -0.62 -3.93 8.35
C VAL A 24 -0.82 -2.42 8.26
N LEU A 25 0.26 -1.63 8.11
CA LEU A 25 0.17 -0.19 7.90
C LEU A 25 -0.71 0.14 6.69
N LYS A 26 -0.55 -0.58 5.57
CA LYS A 26 -1.38 -0.40 4.38
C LYS A 26 -2.86 -0.63 4.67
N TYR A 27 -3.22 -1.73 5.36
CA TYR A 27 -4.62 -1.98 5.76
C TYR A 27 -5.17 -0.83 6.60
N VAL A 28 -4.40 -0.38 7.58
CA VAL A 28 -4.76 0.68 8.51
C VAL A 28 -4.98 2.01 7.79
N LEU A 29 -4.02 2.44 6.96
CA LEU A 29 -4.13 3.70 6.19
C LEU A 29 -5.26 3.67 5.15
N CYS A 30 -5.57 2.49 4.60
CA CYS A 30 -6.70 2.30 3.69
C CYS A 30 -8.07 2.25 4.41
N GLY A 31 -8.12 2.32 5.74
CA GLY A 31 -9.35 2.12 6.51
C GLY A 31 -9.95 0.72 6.35
N LYS A 32 -9.14 -0.27 5.95
CA LYS A 32 -9.57 -1.66 5.75
C LYS A 32 -9.39 -2.48 7.02
N SER A 33 -10.18 -3.56 7.14
CA SER A 33 -10.04 -4.52 8.23
C SER A 33 -8.68 -5.22 8.17
N VAL A 34 -7.94 -5.20 9.28
CA VAL A 34 -6.69 -5.96 9.41
C VAL A 34 -7.02 -7.44 9.56
N PRO A 35 -6.50 -8.33 8.70
CA PRO A 35 -6.79 -9.76 8.74
C PRO A 35 -6.40 -10.41 10.07
N SER A 36 -7.18 -11.40 10.50
CA SER A 36 -6.96 -12.11 11.78
C SER A 36 -5.65 -12.88 11.83
N ARG A 37 -5.04 -13.24 10.69
CA ARG A 37 -3.72 -13.88 10.64
C ARG A 37 -2.63 -13.09 11.38
N TYR A 38 -2.76 -11.77 11.48
CA TYR A 38 -1.80 -10.92 12.21
C TYR A 38 -1.90 -11.04 13.73
N VAL A 39 -2.89 -11.76 14.28
CA VAL A 39 -2.95 -12.09 15.70
C VAL A 39 -1.71 -12.86 16.15
N ASP A 40 -1.20 -13.75 15.29
CA ASP A 40 -0.05 -14.61 15.58
C ASP A 40 1.29 -13.86 15.56
N TYR A 41 1.31 -12.63 15.03
CA TYR A 41 2.49 -11.75 15.02
C TYR A 41 2.68 -10.98 16.35
N ILE A 42 1.66 -10.96 17.22
CA ILE A 42 1.78 -10.39 18.55
C ILE A 42 2.45 -11.43 19.45
N SER A 43 3.57 -11.06 20.08
CA SER A 43 4.32 -11.96 20.96
C SER A 43 3.41 -12.67 21.97
N VAL A 44 3.73 -13.92 22.29
CA VAL A 44 2.97 -14.71 23.27
C VAL A 44 2.99 -14.08 24.66
N ASP A 45 4.10 -13.39 24.98
CA ASP A 45 4.32 -12.73 26.27
C ASP A 45 3.81 -11.28 26.28
N ALA A 46 3.18 -10.80 25.22
CA ALA A 46 2.67 -9.44 25.10
C ALA A 46 1.16 -9.40 24.85
N GLU A 47 0.50 -8.47 25.50
CA GLU A 47 -0.93 -8.21 25.27
C GLU A 47 -1.18 -7.49 23.94
N TYR A 48 -0.21 -6.71 23.47
CA TYR A 48 -0.29 -5.92 22.24
C TYR A 48 1.10 -5.68 21.64
N ALA A 49 1.11 -5.37 20.35
CA ALA A 49 2.26 -4.84 19.64
C ALA A 49 2.01 -3.37 19.30
N ARG A 50 3.03 -2.52 19.44
CA ARG A 50 2.98 -1.10 19.07
C ARG A 50 3.81 -0.86 17.82
N LEU A 51 3.23 -0.17 16.86
CA LEU A 51 3.85 0.17 15.59
C LEU A 51 3.90 1.68 15.45
N THR A 52 5.07 2.21 15.04
CA THR A 52 5.30 3.64 14.80
C THR A 52 5.88 3.83 13.41
N PHE A 53 5.30 4.74 12.64
CA PHE A 53 5.73 5.06 11.29
C PHE A 53 5.93 6.56 11.13
N GLU A 54 6.98 6.91 10.43
CA GLU A 54 7.29 8.28 10.05
C GLU A 54 7.18 8.43 8.53
N SER A 55 6.53 9.47 8.10
CA SER A 55 6.30 9.76 6.69
C SER A 55 6.63 11.22 6.38
N LEU A 56 7.27 11.44 5.24
CA LEU A 56 7.52 12.78 4.71
C LEU A 56 6.49 13.10 3.62
N ILE A 57 5.65 14.09 3.87
CA ILE A 57 4.58 14.52 2.98
C ILE A 57 5.00 15.82 2.30
N GLN A 58 4.91 15.89 0.98
CA GLN A 58 5.10 17.12 0.23
C GLN A 58 3.76 17.85 0.09
N PHE A 59 3.70 19.08 0.60
CA PHE A 59 2.53 19.93 0.54
C PHE A 59 2.89 21.26 -0.09
N GLU A 60 2.53 21.47 -1.35
CA GLU A 60 2.97 22.65 -2.12
C GLU A 60 4.49 22.81 -1.99
N ASP A 61 4.97 23.97 -1.49
CA ASP A 61 6.40 24.22 -1.26
C ASP A 61 6.89 23.79 0.14
N LYS A 62 6.03 23.17 0.95
CA LYS A 62 6.36 22.77 2.32
C LYS A 62 6.51 21.25 2.43
N LYS A 63 7.42 20.84 3.30
CA LYS A 63 7.56 19.44 3.73
C LYS A 63 6.96 19.29 5.12
N ILE A 64 6.14 18.26 5.29
CA ILE A 64 5.51 17.92 6.55
C ILE A 64 6.01 16.55 6.97
N GLU A 65 6.53 16.44 8.17
CA GLU A 65 6.75 15.16 8.82
C GLU A 65 5.47 14.72 9.52
N ALA A 66 5.01 13.53 9.24
CA ALA A 66 3.87 12.91 9.90
C ALA A 66 4.33 11.68 10.65
N PHE A 67 3.94 11.58 11.93
CA PHE A 67 4.22 10.48 12.83
C PHE A 67 2.90 9.79 13.15
N TYR A 68 2.77 8.54 12.79
CA TYR A 68 1.60 7.74 13.08
C TYR A 68 1.97 6.54 13.94
N GLU A 69 1.33 6.42 15.09
CA GLU A 69 1.51 5.33 16.04
C GLU A 69 0.16 4.67 16.33
N PHE A 70 0.14 3.34 16.44
CA PHE A 70 -1.02 2.59 16.87
C PHE A 70 -0.63 1.27 17.52
N SER A 71 -1.55 0.71 18.31
CA SER A 71 -1.39 -0.58 18.95
C SER A 71 -2.28 -1.63 18.32
N LEU A 72 -1.75 -2.85 18.18
CA LEU A 72 -2.46 -4.04 17.75
C LEU A 72 -2.61 -4.97 18.95
N GLY A 73 -3.83 -5.31 19.33
CA GLY A 73 -4.12 -6.25 20.40
C GLY A 73 -4.94 -7.44 19.92
N LYS A 74 -4.95 -8.50 20.72
CA LYS A 74 -5.78 -9.69 20.51
C LYS A 74 -7.14 -9.47 21.18
N LYS A 75 -8.22 -9.75 20.45
CA LYS A 75 -9.58 -9.72 20.99
C LYS A 75 -10.31 -11.00 20.63
N GLN A 76 -10.76 -11.73 21.64
CA GLN A 76 -11.53 -12.95 21.42
C GLN A 76 -12.95 -12.61 21.00
N ASN A 77 -13.45 -13.32 19.99
CA ASN A 77 -14.83 -13.24 19.55
C ASN A 77 -15.70 -14.05 20.53
N SER A 78 -16.82 -13.48 20.95
CA SER A 78 -17.74 -14.13 21.88
C SER A 78 -18.52 -15.30 21.28
N SER A 79 -18.62 -15.36 19.92
CA SER A 79 -19.44 -16.32 19.20
C SER A 79 -18.76 -17.66 18.94
N ASP A 80 -17.45 -17.66 18.65
CA ASP A 80 -16.72 -18.84 18.17
C ASP A 80 -15.36 -19.06 18.89
N GLY A 81 -15.02 -18.19 19.84
CA GLY A 81 -13.74 -18.25 20.54
C GLY A 81 -12.52 -17.90 19.71
N SER A 82 -12.65 -17.58 18.44
CA SER A 82 -11.57 -17.15 17.56
C SER A 82 -11.02 -15.79 17.99
N TYR A 83 -9.76 -15.52 17.63
CA TYR A 83 -9.14 -14.20 17.87
C TYR A 83 -9.19 -13.34 16.63
N ARG A 84 -9.39 -12.03 16.83
CA ARG A 84 -9.27 -10.98 15.83
C ARG A 84 -8.34 -9.87 16.29
N ILE A 85 -7.85 -9.08 15.37
CA ILE A 85 -7.08 -7.88 15.67
C ILE A 85 -8.00 -6.78 16.21
N ARG A 86 -7.50 -6.07 17.21
CA ARG A 86 -8.05 -4.80 17.68
C ARG A 86 -7.00 -3.72 17.46
N ILE A 87 -7.39 -2.64 16.76
CA ILE A 87 -6.57 -1.43 16.61
C ILE A 87 -7.01 -0.44 17.70
N PHE A 88 -6.06 0.12 18.43
CA PHE A 88 -6.32 1.07 19.52
C PHE A 88 -5.10 1.93 19.78
N ASP A 89 -5.25 2.95 20.64
CA ASP A 89 -4.23 3.93 20.99
C ASP A 89 -3.56 4.56 19.75
N GLU A 90 -4.41 4.98 18.82
CA GLU A 90 -3.95 5.65 17.61
C GLU A 90 -3.56 7.10 17.93
N ILE A 91 -2.34 7.49 17.51
CA ILE A 91 -1.79 8.83 17.66
C ILE A 91 -1.25 9.30 16.33
N LEU A 92 -1.75 10.43 15.85
CA LEU A 92 -1.23 11.11 14.67
C LEU A 92 -0.67 12.47 15.06
N LYS A 93 0.61 12.69 14.76
CA LYS A 93 1.33 13.96 14.95
C LYS A 93 1.86 14.43 13.61
N CYS A 94 2.00 15.74 13.45
CA CYS A 94 2.66 16.32 12.29
C CYS A 94 3.50 17.53 12.66
N SER A 95 4.51 17.80 11.84
CA SER A 95 5.34 19.00 11.95
C SER A 95 5.58 19.62 10.60
N ILE A 96 5.70 20.96 10.56
CA ILE A 96 6.14 21.67 9.37
C ILE A 96 7.65 21.83 9.41
N LEU A 97 8.35 21.31 8.42
CA LEU A 97 9.79 21.51 8.26
C LEU A 97 10.04 22.95 7.76
N SER A 98 10.20 23.90 8.68
CA SER A 98 10.56 25.28 8.39
C SER A 98 11.83 25.68 9.16
N GLY A 99 13.01 25.44 8.55
CA GLY A 99 14.28 25.84 9.17
C GLY A 99 14.68 25.01 10.40
N LYS A 100 15.36 25.64 11.37
CA LYS A 100 15.96 24.97 12.55
C LYS A 100 14.98 24.63 13.68
N ASN A 101 13.76 25.17 13.68
CA ASN A 101 12.77 24.97 14.74
C ASN A 101 11.51 24.28 14.18
N THR A 102 11.49 22.98 14.19
CA THR A 102 10.30 22.17 13.89
C THR A 102 9.51 21.94 15.19
N LYS A 103 8.27 22.39 15.23
CA LYS A 103 7.35 22.07 16.32
C LYS A 103 6.47 20.91 15.89
N ILE A 104 6.55 19.79 16.60
CA ILE A 104 5.65 18.66 16.43
C ILE A 104 4.33 18.99 17.12
N GLU A 105 3.22 18.87 16.40
CA GLU A 105 1.88 19.06 16.91
C GLU A 105 1.13 17.73 16.91
N GLU A 106 0.43 17.45 18.02
CA GLU A 106 -0.49 16.34 18.09
C GLU A 106 -1.78 16.71 17.38
N LEU A 107 -2.15 15.94 16.36
CA LEU A 107 -3.33 16.18 15.55
C LEU A 107 -4.53 15.38 16.04
N ILE A 108 -4.32 14.06 16.22
CA ILE A 108 -5.33 13.14 16.75
C ILE A 108 -4.65 12.20 17.75
N ASN A 109 -5.26 12.05 18.92
CA ASN A 109 -4.82 11.09 19.93
C ASN A 109 -6.06 10.41 20.53
N THR A 110 -6.17 9.11 20.36
CA THR A 110 -7.30 8.31 20.84
C THR A 110 -7.03 7.66 22.19
N CYS A 111 -5.83 7.81 22.76
CA CYS A 111 -5.49 7.29 24.07
C CYS A 111 -6.34 7.97 25.16
N ASN A 112 -6.85 7.18 26.11
CA ASN A 112 -7.61 7.69 27.26
C ASN A 112 -8.79 8.62 26.93
N SER A 113 -9.31 8.58 25.73
CA SER A 113 -10.45 9.38 25.28
C SER A 113 -11.53 8.50 24.67
N ASN A 114 -12.79 8.82 24.87
CA ASN A 114 -13.90 8.14 24.19
C ASN A 114 -14.05 8.60 22.73
N THR A 115 -13.49 9.77 22.39
CA THR A 115 -13.42 10.31 21.05
C THR A 115 -11.96 10.47 20.63
N PHE A 116 -11.44 11.69 20.54
CA PHE A 116 -10.01 11.96 20.41
C PHE A 116 -9.62 13.33 20.99
N ALA A 117 -8.33 13.49 21.28
CA ALA A 117 -7.69 14.71 21.74
C ALA A 117 -6.69 15.22 20.66
N PRO A 118 -6.18 16.46 20.70
CA PRO A 118 -6.60 17.55 21.61
C PRO A 118 -7.99 18.11 21.25
N ILE A 119 -8.66 18.70 22.24
CA ILE A 119 -10.04 19.23 22.07
C ILE A 119 -10.10 20.29 20.98
N GLU A 120 -9.11 21.18 20.89
CA GLU A 120 -9.07 22.23 19.87
C GLU A 120 -9.00 21.65 18.45
N LYS A 121 -8.18 20.60 18.25
CA LYS A 121 -8.06 19.93 16.96
C LYS A 121 -9.34 19.16 16.63
N LYS A 122 -9.96 18.52 17.62
CA LYS A 122 -11.26 17.86 17.46
C LYS A 122 -12.32 18.86 16.99
N GLN A 123 -12.47 19.97 17.69
CA GLN A 123 -13.44 21.00 17.33
C GLN A 123 -13.18 21.61 15.95
N LEU A 124 -11.91 21.83 15.60
CA LEU A 124 -11.53 22.32 14.30
C LEU A 124 -11.93 21.37 13.18
N LEU A 125 -11.60 20.07 13.34
CA LEU A 125 -11.83 19.05 12.30
C LEU A 125 -13.31 18.65 12.19
N THR A 126 -14.02 18.50 13.31
CA THR A 126 -15.36 17.89 13.35
C THR A 126 -16.48 18.85 13.71
N GLY A 127 -16.14 20.08 14.10
CA GLY A 127 -17.13 21.09 14.53
C GLY A 127 -17.61 20.90 15.97
N ASN A 128 -18.63 21.69 16.34
CA ASN A 128 -19.19 21.74 17.69
C ASN A 128 -20.69 21.39 17.72
N ALA A 129 -21.17 20.57 16.79
CA ALA A 129 -22.55 20.12 16.78
C ALA A 129 -22.87 19.30 18.04
N LYS A 130 -24.11 19.46 18.58
CA LYS A 130 -24.54 18.81 19.84
C LYS A 130 -24.29 17.32 19.91
N ASN A 131 -24.35 16.59 18.77
CA ASN A 131 -24.24 15.15 18.72
C ASN A 131 -22.88 14.67 18.26
N ILE A 132 -21.91 15.57 17.99
CA ILE A 132 -20.63 15.21 17.38
C ILE A 132 -19.83 14.18 18.20
N ASP A 133 -19.85 14.31 19.53
CA ASP A 133 -19.17 13.35 20.40
C ASP A 133 -19.83 11.96 20.36
N VAL A 134 -21.16 11.92 20.19
CA VAL A 134 -21.88 10.64 20.02
C VAL A 134 -21.52 10.00 18.70
N ASP A 135 -21.51 10.77 17.60
CA ASP A 135 -21.15 10.29 16.27
C ASP A 135 -19.71 9.74 16.25
N LEU A 136 -18.76 10.45 16.89
CA LEU A 136 -17.39 10.02 17.04
C LEU A 136 -17.24 8.74 17.88
N MET A 137 -17.98 8.63 19.00
CA MET A 137 -17.99 7.41 19.81
C MET A 137 -18.56 6.21 19.05
N VAL A 138 -19.64 6.42 18.27
CA VAL A 138 -20.22 5.37 17.42
C VAL A 138 -19.24 4.93 16.34
N ALA A 139 -18.64 5.89 15.62
CA ALA A 139 -17.63 5.63 14.60
C ALA A 139 -16.47 4.78 15.19
N ARG A 140 -15.97 5.18 16.35
CA ARG A 140 -14.89 4.47 17.03
C ARG A 140 -15.28 3.05 17.48
N LYS A 141 -16.51 2.87 17.95
CA LYS A 141 -17.01 1.55 18.33
C LYS A 141 -17.14 0.62 17.12
N LEU A 142 -17.65 1.12 16.01
CA LEU A 142 -17.79 0.37 14.76
C LEU A 142 -16.42 -0.07 14.21
N THR A 143 -15.47 0.86 14.10
CA THR A 143 -14.11 0.56 13.60
C THR A 143 -13.39 -0.46 14.48
N ASN A 144 -13.54 -0.38 15.81
CA ASN A 144 -13.03 -1.38 16.75
C ASN A 144 -13.68 -2.77 16.57
N MET A 145 -14.97 -2.82 16.21
CA MET A 145 -15.67 -4.09 15.94
C MET A 145 -15.19 -4.73 14.63
N GLU A 146 -14.77 -3.94 13.67
CA GLU A 146 -14.36 -4.37 12.34
C GLU A 146 -12.84 -4.51 12.16
N SER A 147 -12.06 -4.37 13.22
CA SER A 147 -10.58 -4.41 13.16
C SER A 147 -9.99 -3.35 12.22
N ARG A 148 -10.58 -2.14 12.22
CA ARG A 148 -10.18 -1.01 11.38
C ARG A 148 -9.60 0.13 12.20
N SER A 149 -8.80 0.98 11.56
CA SER A 149 -8.40 2.27 12.11
C SER A 149 -9.61 3.19 12.28
N PHE A 150 -9.66 3.92 13.38
CA PHE A 150 -10.61 5.02 13.55
C PHE A 150 -10.18 6.25 12.74
N ILE A 151 -8.87 6.60 12.76
CA ILE A 151 -8.35 7.82 12.10
C ILE A 151 -8.56 7.78 10.59
N PHE A 152 -8.39 6.61 9.95
CA PHE A 152 -8.52 6.44 8.50
C PHE A 152 -9.84 5.80 8.09
N SER A 153 -10.88 5.86 8.95
CA SER A 153 -12.20 5.32 8.65
C SER A 153 -13.04 6.25 7.79
N ASP A 154 -13.89 5.66 6.96
CA ASP A 154 -14.89 6.40 6.18
C ASP A 154 -15.81 7.23 7.09
N GLN A 155 -16.15 6.70 8.27
CA GLN A 155 -16.99 7.38 9.26
C GLN A 155 -16.35 8.70 9.74
N LEU A 156 -15.04 8.68 10.09
CA LEU A 156 -14.37 9.91 10.49
C LEU A 156 -14.23 10.88 9.32
N PHE A 157 -13.95 10.37 8.12
CA PHE A 157 -13.87 11.19 6.91
C PHE A 157 -15.18 11.91 6.62
N GLU A 158 -16.34 11.21 6.71
CA GLU A 158 -17.64 11.82 6.55
C GLU A 158 -17.92 12.93 7.58
N ILE A 159 -17.52 12.72 8.84
CA ILE A 159 -17.68 13.72 9.90
C ILE A 159 -16.83 14.94 9.59
N ILE A 160 -15.56 14.76 9.19
CA ILE A 160 -14.66 15.86 8.81
C ILE A 160 -15.25 16.63 7.61
N GLU A 161 -15.68 15.93 6.55
CA GLU A 161 -16.23 16.57 5.36
C GLU A 161 -17.50 17.41 5.65
N LYS A 162 -18.38 16.91 6.51
CA LYS A 162 -19.58 17.66 6.92
C LYS A 162 -19.23 19.01 7.58
N ASN A 163 -18.07 19.11 8.23
CA ASN A 163 -17.62 20.36 8.87
C ASN A 163 -16.91 21.33 7.92
N SER A 164 -16.59 20.93 6.69
CA SER A 164 -15.77 21.72 5.76
C SER A 164 -16.22 23.15 5.53
N LYS A 165 -17.54 23.40 5.55
CA LYS A 165 -18.15 24.75 5.38
C LYS A 165 -18.18 25.58 6.66
N ASN A 166 -18.08 24.96 7.83
CA ASN A 166 -18.32 25.56 9.14
C ASN A 166 -17.04 25.71 9.97
N ALA A 167 -15.89 25.30 9.45
CA ALA A 167 -14.62 25.39 10.18
C ALA A 167 -14.26 26.85 10.48
N ASN A 168 -13.95 27.14 11.75
CA ASN A 168 -13.62 28.49 12.22
C ASN A 168 -12.30 28.99 11.63
N ASP A 169 -11.32 28.13 11.44
CA ASP A 169 -10.06 28.41 10.76
C ASP A 169 -9.92 27.45 9.55
N LYS A 170 -10.32 27.96 8.38
CA LYS A 170 -10.31 27.19 7.15
C LYS A 170 -8.89 26.77 6.71
N VAL A 171 -7.89 27.61 6.96
CA VAL A 171 -6.51 27.33 6.56
C VAL A 171 -5.95 26.17 7.38
N GLN A 172 -6.12 26.21 8.69
CA GLN A 172 -5.69 25.15 9.58
C GLN A 172 -6.50 23.85 9.36
N TYR A 173 -7.81 23.99 9.14
CA TYR A 173 -8.68 22.85 8.83
C TYR A 173 -8.21 22.11 7.57
N GLU A 174 -8.03 22.81 6.45
CA GLU A 174 -7.58 22.20 5.20
C GLU A 174 -6.18 21.59 5.33
N TYR A 175 -5.30 22.23 6.10
CA TYR A 175 -3.97 21.71 6.37
C TYR A 175 -4.03 20.36 7.09
N TYR A 176 -4.73 20.23 8.20
CA TYR A 176 -4.82 18.98 8.97
C TYR A 176 -5.62 17.90 8.23
N LYS A 177 -6.72 18.30 7.60
CA LYS A 177 -7.47 17.41 6.72
C LYS A 177 -6.54 16.79 5.67
N LYS A 178 -5.74 17.61 4.99
CA LYS A 178 -4.83 17.15 3.94
C LYS A 178 -3.76 16.20 4.47
N VAL A 179 -3.23 16.41 5.68
CA VAL A 179 -2.29 15.44 6.29
C VAL A 179 -2.94 14.05 6.42
N ILE A 180 -4.17 13.99 6.94
CA ILE A 180 -4.89 12.72 7.12
C ILE A 180 -5.16 12.05 5.76
N TYR A 181 -5.66 12.81 4.79
CA TYR A 181 -6.01 12.30 3.46
C TYR A 181 -4.79 11.86 2.66
N GLN A 182 -3.68 12.59 2.72
CA GLN A 182 -2.46 12.18 2.03
C GLN A 182 -1.85 10.89 2.59
N LEU A 183 -1.96 10.65 3.90
CA LEU A 183 -1.57 9.37 4.48
C LEU A 183 -2.49 8.23 4.01
N ALA A 184 -3.81 8.47 3.96
CA ALA A 184 -4.75 7.50 3.41
C ALA A 184 -4.47 7.22 1.92
N ASP A 185 -4.21 8.24 1.13
CA ASP A 185 -3.84 8.13 -0.29
C ASP A 185 -2.51 7.42 -0.47
N PHE A 186 -1.52 7.66 0.39
CA PHE A 186 -0.27 6.90 0.39
C PHE A 186 -0.54 5.41 0.59
N GLY A 187 -1.36 5.03 1.57
CA GLY A 187 -1.74 3.62 1.79
C GLY A 187 -2.46 3.01 0.59
N LYS A 188 -3.37 3.76 -0.03
CA LYS A 188 -4.20 3.28 -1.15
C LYS A 188 -3.42 3.14 -2.46
N TYR A 189 -2.53 4.11 -2.74
CA TYR A 189 -2.02 4.31 -4.10
C TYR A 189 -0.49 4.29 -4.22
N SER A 190 0.22 4.41 -3.12
CA SER A 190 1.68 4.59 -3.16
C SER A 190 2.45 3.52 -2.38
N LEU A 191 1.84 2.85 -1.42
CA LEU A 191 2.45 1.77 -0.66
C LEU A 191 2.06 0.41 -1.24
N PHE A 192 3.02 -0.32 -1.78
CA PHE A 192 2.85 -1.66 -2.32
C PHE A 192 3.66 -2.66 -1.51
N VAL A 193 3.00 -3.75 -1.11
CA VAL A 193 3.64 -4.82 -0.36
C VAL A 193 3.48 -6.12 -1.12
N ILE A 194 4.60 -6.77 -1.42
CA ILE A 194 4.68 -8.05 -2.13
C ILE A 194 5.29 -9.05 -1.15
N ASN A 195 4.47 -9.92 -0.61
CA ASN A 195 4.85 -10.99 0.30
C ASN A 195 4.59 -12.37 -0.35
N ALA A 196 4.76 -13.45 0.39
CA ALA A 196 4.56 -14.80 -0.11
C ALA A 196 3.15 -15.03 -0.73
N VAL A 197 2.12 -14.36 -0.22
CA VAL A 197 0.73 -14.48 -0.71
C VAL A 197 0.54 -13.79 -2.06
N THR A 198 1.22 -12.67 -2.27
CA THR A 198 1.05 -11.82 -3.47
C THR A 198 2.16 -12.01 -4.50
N SER A 199 3.20 -12.80 -4.20
CA SER A 199 4.37 -12.99 -5.06
C SER A 199 4.06 -13.67 -6.41
N GLY A 200 2.94 -14.39 -6.52
CA GLY A 200 2.48 -15.04 -7.76
C GLY A 200 1.69 -14.14 -8.71
N PHE A 201 1.59 -12.83 -8.42
CA PHE A 201 0.80 -11.89 -9.21
C PHE A 201 1.67 -10.76 -9.78
N ILE A 202 1.38 -10.37 -11.03
CA ILE A 202 1.84 -9.09 -11.57
C ILE A 202 0.94 -8.00 -10.98
N THR A 203 1.50 -7.13 -10.16
CA THR A 203 0.76 -6.03 -9.53
C THR A 203 0.89 -4.76 -10.37
N ILE A 204 -0.22 -4.23 -10.85
CA ILE A 204 -0.27 -3.04 -11.72
C ILE A 204 -1.00 -1.92 -10.98
N ASN A 205 -0.34 -0.77 -10.87
CA ASN A 205 -0.94 0.44 -10.33
C ASN A 205 -1.65 1.23 -11.44
N THR A 206 -2.97 1.35 -11.36
CA THR A 206 -3.78 2.06 -12.37
C THR A 206 -3.74 3.59 -12.24
N GLN A 207 -3.18 4.11 -11.15
CA GLN A 207 -3.08 5.56 -10.90
C GLN A 207 -2.18 6.33 -11.87
N THR A 208 -1.26 5.64 -12.54
CA THR A 208 -0.33 6.28 -13.49
C THR A 208 -1.02 6.98 -14.66
N ARG A 209 -2.29 6.69 -14.90
CA ARG A 209 -3.09 7.26 -16.01
C ARG A 209 -3.73 8.61 -15.70
N SER A 210 -4.12 8.87 -14.45
CA SER A 210 -4.79 10.13 -14.07
C SER A 210 -3.91 11.37 -14.21
N PHE A 211 -2.58 11.19 -14.34
CA PHE A 211 -1.63 12.28 -14.55
C PHE A 211 -1.37 12.62 -16.04
N ARG A 212 -1.86 11.84 -17.00
CA ARG A 212 -1.55 12.01 -18.44
C ARG A 212 -2.72 12.47 -19.31
N GLY A 213 -3.93 12.60 -18.79
CA GLY A 213 -5.11 12.92 -19.62
C GLY A 213 -5.99 14.00 -19.01
N ASN A 214 -6.10 15.14 -19.71
CA ASN A 214 -7.20 16.06 -19.52
C ASN A 214 -8.52 15.33 -19.85
N GLY A 215 -9.33 15.08 -18.81
CA GLY A 215 -10.75 14.78 -18.98
C GLY A 215 -11.11 13.31 -19.22
N VAL A 216 -10.88 12.42 -18.26
CA VAL A 216 -11.67 11.21 -18.14
C VAL A 216 -12.24 11.14 -16.73
N GLU A 217 -13.50 11.44 -16.64
CA GLU A 217 -14.37 11.15 -15.50
C GLU A 217 -14.46 9.64 -15.32
N ASN A 218 -14.33 9.19 -14.06
CA ASN A 218 -14.67 7.82 -13.60
C ASN A 218 -13.79 6.63 -14.04
N GLY A 219 -12.47 6.76 -14.15
CA GLY A 219 -11.59 5.59 -14.14
C GLY A 219 -11.49 5.04 -12.72
N ALA A 220 -11.81 3.75 -12.51
CA ALA A 220 -11.58 3.08 -11.24
C ALA A 220 -10.10 3.15 -10.88
N VAL A 221 -9.77 3.93 -9.85
CA VAL A 221 -8.41 4.02 -9.33
C VAL A 221 -8.19 2.82 -8.43
N GLY A 222 -7.25 1.94 -8.78
CA GLY A 222 -7.04 0.73 -8.02
C GLY A 222 -5.72 0.02 -8.37
N THR A 223 -5.62 -1.19 -7.89
CA THR A 223 -4.54 -2.11 -8.20
C THR A 223 -5.12 -3.30 -8.94
N ILE A 224 -4.61 -3.60 -10.14
CA ILE A 224 -4.93 -4.81 -10.87
C ILE A 224 -3.88 -5.86 -10.52
N MET A 225 -4.32 -7.06 -10.16
CA MET A 225 -3.46 -8.20 -9.88
C MET A 225 -3.71 -9.29 -10.92
N ILE A 226 -2.70 -9.59 -11.73
CA ILE A 226 -2.75 -10.61 -12.78
C ILE A 226 -1.98 -11.84 -12.30
N PRO A 227 -2.63 -13.00 -12.16
CA PRO A 227 -1.93 -14.23 -11.83
C PRO A 227 -0.94 -14.62 -12.95
N VAL A 228 0.27 -15.00 -12.56
CA VAL A 228 1.31 -15.39 -13.51
C VAL A 228 1.04 -16.77 -14.10
N GLU A 229 0.40 -17.65 -13.36
CA GLU A 229 0.22 -19.07 -13.72
C GLU A 229 -1.18 -19.42 -14.23
N GLU A 230 -2.17 -18.59 -13.96
CA GLU A 230 -3.56 -18.85 -14.27
C GLU A 230 -4.10 -17.89 -15.35
N ASN A 231 -5.16 -18.29 -16.01
CA ASN A 231 -5.92 -17.39 -16.87
C ASN A 231 -6.73 -16.42 -16.01
N VAL A 232 -7.00 -15.25 -16.55
CA VAL A 232 -7.83 -14.23 -15.88
C VAL A 232 -8.81 -13.60 -16.86
N ILE A 233 -9.99 -13.23 -16.36
CA ILE A 233 -11.00 -12.49 -17.13
C ILE A 233 -10.88 -11.02 -16.74
N LEU A 234 -10.65 -10.18 -17.73
CA LEU A 234 -10.47 -8.74 -17.56
C LEU A 234 -11.62 -7.97 -18.23
N SER A 235 -12.01 -6.86 -17.64
CA SER A 235 -12.83 -5.87 -18.34
C SER A 235 -12.07 -5.31 -19.54
N LYS A 236 -12.75 -4.68 -20.48
CA LYS A 236 -12.10 -4.01 -21.63
C LYS A 236 -11.10 -2.95 -21.18
N GLU A 237 -11.42 -2.22 -20.13
CA GLU A 237 -10.54 -1.18 -19.60
C GLU A 237 -9.29 -1.79 -18.95
N ASP A 238 -9.46 -2.81 -18.10
CA ASP A 238 -8.34 -3.51 -17.47
C ASP A 238 -7.44 -4.18 -18.50
N PHE A 239 -8.01 -4.78 -19.54
CA PHE A 239 -7.26 -5.39 -20.64
C PHE A 239 -6.35 -4.37 -21.34
N MET A 240 -6.85 -3.17 -21.63
CA MET A 240 -6.04 -2.11 -22.21
C MET A 240 -4.88 -1.69 -21.29
N TYR A 241 -5.14 -1.58 -19.99
CA TYR A 241 -4.11 -1.25 -19.00
C TYR A 241 -3.02 -2.31 -18.89
N VAL A 242 -3.44 -3.57 -18.85
CA VAL A 242 -2.52 -4.70 -18.76
C VAL A 242 -1.65 -4.74 -20.02
N SER A 243 -2.24 -4.52 -21.21
CA SER A 243 -1.50 -4.49 -22.47
C SER A 243 -0.44 -3.39 -22.49
N GLU A 244 -0.80 -2.16 -22.13
CA GLU A 244 0.15 -1.02 -22.07
C GLU A 244 1.26 -1.30 -21.03
N THR A 245 0.91 -1.90 -19.89
CA THR A 245 1.90 -2.24 -18.87
C THR A 245 2.89 -3.28 -19.35
N ILE A 246 2.41 -4.32 -20.05
CA ILE A 246 3.27 -5.37 -20.61
C ILE A 246 4.20 -4.79 -21.70
N GLU A 247 3.73 -3.89 -22.54
CA GLU A 247 4.59 -3.19 -23.52
C GLU A 247 5.72 -2.43 -22.82
N ASN A 248 5.41 -1.68 -21.76
CA ASN A 248 6.41 -0.97 -20.96
C ASN A 248 7.38 -1.93 -20.26
N MET A 249 6.88 -3.05 -19.73
CA MET A 249 7.72 -4.09 -19.12
C MET A 249 8.69 -4.69 -20.13
N ASN A 250 8.25 -4.95 -21.37
CA ASN A 250 9.07 -5.54 -22.42
C ASN A 250 10.28 -4.67 -22.76
N ILE A 251 10.16 -3.34 -22.71
CA ILE A 251 11.30 -2.43 -22.91
C ILE A 251 12.41 -2.70 -21.90
N VAL A 252 12.04 -2.87 -20.62
CA VAL A 252 12.99 -3.14 -19.55
C VAL A 252 13.46 -4.59 -19.57
N LEU A 253 12.52 -5.53 -19.81
CA LEU A 253 12.79 -6.95 -19.81
C LEU A 253 13.81 -7.36 -20.88
N GLN A 254 13.75 -6.79 -22.08
CA GLN A 254 14.72 -7.01 -23.14
C GLN A 254 16.14 -6.55 -22.79
N GLN A 255 16.25 -5.51 -21.94
CA GLN A 255 17.56 -5.07 -21.47
C GLN A 255 18.11 -5.98 -20.36
N LEU A 256 17.24 -6.54 -19.53
CA LEU A 256 17.60 -7.43 -18.44
C LEU A 256 17.89 -8.86 -18.93
N ILE A 257 17.04 -9.38 -19.80
CA ILE A 257 17.11 -10.73 -20.37
C ILE A 257 16.94 -10.63 -21.87
N PRO A 258 18.04 -10.47 -22.62
CA PRO A 258 17.99 -10.31 -24.08
C PRO A 258 17.20 -11.43 -24.76
N GLY A 259 16.26 -11.03 -25.63
CA GLY A 259 15.41 -11.94 -26.39
C GLY A 259 14.19 -12.48 -25.66
N LEU A 260 13.94 -12.07 -24.38
CA LEU A 260 12.72 -12.40 -23.65
C LEU A 260 11.71 -11.26 -23.74
N THR A 261 10.48 -11.57 -24.12
CA THR A 261 9.32 -10.68 -24.05
C THR A 261 8.11 -11.41 -23.49
N ILE A 262 7.12 -10.66 -23.05
CA ILE A 262 5.82 -11.16 -22.61
C ILE A 262 4.76 -10.68 -23.58
N SER A 263 3.79 -11.53 -23.87
CA SER A 263 2.60 -11.19 -24.67
C SER A 263 1.32 -11.67 -23.98
N ILE A 264 0.19 -11.15 -24.44
CA ILE A 264 -1.13 -11.57 -24.02
C ILE A 264 -1.74 -12.40 -25.15
N LYS A 265 -2.20 -13.59 -24.82
CA LYS A 265 -3.01 -14.41 -25.69
C LYS A 265 -4.46 -14.33 -25.24
N GLU A 266 -5.33 -13.81 -26.09
CA GLU A 266 -6.77 -13.89 -25.89
C GLU A 266 -7.26 -15.31 -26.13
N LEU A 267 -7.98 -15.87 -25.17
CA LEU A 267 -8.55 -17.21 -25.26
C LEU A 267 -10.02 -17.17 -25.66
N GLY A 268 -10.73 -16.09 -25.34
CA GLY A 268 -12.12 -15.89 -25.66
C GLY A 268 -12.74 -14.74 -24.90
N THR A 269 -14.06 -14.62 -25.00
CA THR A 269 -14.84 -13.63 -24.25
C THR A 269 -15.88 -14.34 -23.39
N GLN A 270 -16.12 -13.81 -22.20
CA GLN A 270 -17.12 -14.35 -21.26
C GLN A 270 -17.98 -13.22 -20.71
N LEU A 271 -19.21 -13.54 -20.32
CA LEU A 271 -20.08 -12.60 -19.64
C LEU A 271 -19.66 -12.53 -18.17
N MET A 272 -19.32 -11.33 -17.69
CA MET A 272 -18.99 -11.08 -16.30
C MET A 272 -20.26 -10.97 -15.43
N GLU A 273 -20.11 -11.08 -14.11
CA GLU A 273 -21.23 -10.97 -13.15
C GLU A 273 -22.00 -9.65 -13.24
N ASN A 274 -21.35 -8.58 -13.67
CA ASN A 274 -21.95 -7.26 -13.87
C ASN A 274 -22.66 -7.11 -15.24
N GLY A 275 -22.76 -8.19 -16.02
CA GLY A 275 -23.39 -8.20 -17.35
C GLY A 275 -22.54 -7.62 -18.49
N MET A 276 -21.28 -7.21 -18.22
CA MET A 276 -20.35 -6.76 -19.27
C MET A 276 -19.57 -7.93 -19.87
N ILE A 277 -19.07 -7.73 -21.10
CA ILE A 277 -18.18 -8.70 -21.74
C ILE A 277 -16.78 -8.55 -21.15
N GLY A 278 -16.23 -9.65 -20.64
CA GLY A 278 -14.85 -9.77 -20.21
C GLY A 278 -14.01 -10.55 -21.21
N TYR A 279 -12.71 -10.28 -21.23
CA TYR A 279 -11.71 -10.95 -22.07
C TYR A 279 -10.96 -11.97 -21.22
N GLU A 280 -11.06 -13.25 -21.54
CA GLU A 280 -10.22 -14.27 -20.94
C GLU A 280 -8.86 -14.25 -21.59
N ILE A 281 -7.82 -14.04 -20.78
CA ILE A 281 -6.45 -13.92 -21.24
C ILE A 281 -5.53 -14.91 -20.58
N GLN A 282 -4.47 -15.28 -21.27
CA GLN A 282 -3.32 -16.03 -20.79
C GLN A 282 -2.04 -15.26 -21.07
N LEU A 283 -1.16 -15.16 -20.06
CA LEU A 283 0.17 -14.59 -20.26
C LEU A 283 1.08 -15.60 -20.96
N MET A 284 1.79 -15.11 -21.96
CA MET A 284 2.76 -15.88 -22.73
C MET A 284 4.15 -15.30 -22.55
N SER A 285 5.18 -16.15 -22.54
CA SER A 285 6.56 -15.70 -22.75
C SER A 285 6.99 -16.03 -24.18
N CYS A 286 7.74 -15.13 -24.80
CA CYS A 286 8.35 -15.32 -26.09
C CYS A 286 9.86 -15.18 -25.95
N LYS A 287 10.60 -16.24 -26.35
CA LYS A 287 12.05 -16.26 -26.35
C LYS A 287 12.56 -16.84 -27.65
N ASN A 288 13.41 -16.10 -28.37
CA ASN A 288 13.95 -16.52 -29.66
C ASN A 288 12.85 -16.97 -30.64
N SER A 289 11.77 -16.20 -30.76
CA SER A 289 10.58 -16.45 -31.60
C SER A 289 9.79 -17.73 -31.26
N LYS A 290 9.99 -18.27 -30.08
CA LYS A 290 9.18 -19.39 -29.55
C LYS A 290 8.31 -18.88 -28.43
N GLU A 291 7.00 -19.08 -28.56
CA GLU A 291 6.01 -18.73 -27.53
C GLU A 291 5.63 -19.94 -26.69
N MET A 292 5.51 -19.72 -25.40
CA MET A 292 4.93 -20.70 -24.47
C MET A 292 4.16 -19.99 -23.35
N PRO A 293 3.16 -20.63 -22.71
CA PRO A 293 2.51 -20.07 -21.55
C PRO A 293 3.51 -19.72 -20.44
N LEU A 294 3.38 -18.51 -19.87
CA LEU A 294 4.30 -17.97 -18.88
C LEU A 294 4.46 -18.87 -17.65
N LYS A 295 3.42 -19.63 -17.29
CA LYS A 295 3.44 -20.61 -16.18
C LYS A 295 4.54 -21.68 -16.32
N TYR A 296 5.07 -21.93 -17.52
CA TYR A 296 6.13 -22.91 -17.77
C TYR A 296 7.54 -22.30 -17.71
N GLU A 297 7.65 -21.00 -17.49
CA GLU A 297 8.94 -20.37 -17.24
C GLU A 297 9.52 -20.75 -15.87
N SER A 298 10.83 -20.53 -15.72
CA SER A 298 11.48 -20.75 -14.42
C SER A 298 10.93 -19.81 -13.35
N GLU A 299 10.98 -20.27 -12.08
CA GLU A 299 10.52 -19.47 -10.94
C GLU A 299 11.18 -18.09 -10.88
N GLY A 300 12.47 -18.00 -11.23
CA GLY A 300 13.21 -16.74 -11.27
C GLY A 300 12.67 -15.76 -12.32
N ILE A 301 12.34 -16.24 -13.51
CA ILE A 301 11.73 -15.42 -14.56
C ILE A 301 10.33 -14.97 -14.14
N LYS A 302 9.51 -15.86 -13.60
CA LYS A 302 8.19 -15.53 -13.08
C LYS A 302 8.27 -14.48 -11.96
N LYS A 303 9.22 -14.62 -11.04
CA LYS A 303 9.45 -13.66 -9.96
C LYS A 303 9.84 -12.29 -10.50
N ILE A 304 10.77 -12.19 -11.43
CA ILE A 304 11.17 -10.92 -12.06
C ILE A 304 9.96 -10.26 -12.70
N ILE A 305 9.20 -11.00 -13.50
CA ILE A 305 8.02 -10.52 -14.19
C ILE A 305 6.97 -10.00 -13.21
N SER A 306 6.75 -10.69 -12.10
CA SER A 306 5.76 -10.29 -11.09
C SER A 306 6.12 -8.97 -10.39
N VAL A 307 7.39 -8.72 -10.10
CA VAL A 307 7.84 -7.52 -9.39
C VAL A 307 8.19 -6.35 -10.31
N LEU A 308 8.46 -6.61 -11.60
CA LEU A 308 8.96 -5.63 -12.55
C LEU A 308 8.11 -4.36 -12.68
N PRO A 309 6.75 -4.40 -12.76
CA PRO A 309 5.95 -3.19 -12.82
C PRO A 309 6.16 -2.27 -11.62
N MET A 310 6.30 -2.85 -10.43
CA MET A 310 6.53 -2.10 -9.20
C MET A 310 7.94 -1.52 -9.14
N LEU A 311 8.95 -2.23 -9.63
CA LEU A 311 10.31 -1.69 -9.75
C LEU A 311 10.39 -0.54 -10.77
N ILE A 312 9.66 -0.64 -11.87
CA ILE A 312 9.50 0.47 -12.84
C ILE A 312 8.80 1.66 -12.17
N ALA A 313 7.78 1.43 -11.35
CA ALA A 313 7.10 2.49 -10.61
C ALA A 313 8.05 3.19 -9.61
N VAL A 314 8.84 2.45 -8.83
CA VAL A 314 9.88 2.99 -7.94
C VAL A 314 10.92 3.80 -8.70
N TYR A 315 11.34 3.31 -9.87
CA TYR A 315 12.31 4.03 -10.70
C TYR A 315 11.79 5.40 -11.15
N ASN A 316 10.51 5.48 -11.52
CA ASN A 316 9.93 6.66 -12.16
C ASN A 316 9.25 7.64 -11.19
N GLN A 317 8.78 7.21 -10.01
CA GLN A 317 7.85 7.98 -9.18
C GLN A 317 8.34 8.10 -7.73
N ALA A 318 8.56 9.33 -7.27
CA ALA A 318 9.08 9.61 -5.92
C ALA A 318 8.10 9.26 -4.78
N ALA A 319 6.80 9.24 -5.05
CA ALA A 319 5.79 8.93 -4.04
C ALA A 319 5.63 7.42 -3.79
N ILE A 320 6.16 6.56 -4.66
CA ILE A 320 5.98 5.10 -4.57
C ILE A 320 6.95 4.50 -3.57
N THR A 321 6.41 3.69 -2.67
CA THR A 321 7.15 2.81 -1.77
C THR A 321 6.75 1.37 -2.04
N VAL A 322 7.72 0.53 -2.35
CA VAL A 322 7.52 -0.91 -2.60
C VAL A 322 8.28 -1.71 -1.56
N ALA A 323 7.59 -2.58 -0.86
CA ALA A 323 8.16 -3.53 0.09
C ALA A 323 8.03 -4.95 -0.48
N VAL A 324 9.14 -5.69 -0.60
CA VAL A 324 9.16 -7.03 -1.20
C VAL A 324 9.83 -8.01 -0.26
N ASP A 325 9.14 -9.10 0.07
CA ASP A 325 9.73 -10.19 0.83
C ASP A 325 10.46 -11.16 -0.12
N ASP A 326 11.64 -11.62 0.30
CA ASP A 326 12.50 -12.54 -0.44
C ASP A 326 12.66 -12.13 -1.93
N LEU A 327 13.11 -10.87 -2.15
CA LEU A 327 13.21 -10.30 -3.50
C LEU A 327 14.18 -11.07 -4.40
N ASP A 328 15.24 -11.61 -3.84
CA ASP A 328 16.26 -12.40 -4.57
C ASP A 328 15.86 -13.86 -4.84
N ALA A 329 14.72 -14.32 -4.27
CA ALA A 329 14.32 -15.71 -4.37
C ALA A 329 14.25 -16.19 -5.83
N ASN A 330 15.10 -17.16 -6.16
CA ASN A 330 15.22 -17.76 -7.49
C ASN A 330 15.71 -16.82 -8.62
N ILE A 331 16.06 -15.55 -8.32
CA ILE A 331 16.61 -14.61 -9.31
C ILE A 331 18.13 -14.86 -9.42
N PHE A 332 18.64 -14.88 -10.64
CA PHE A 332 20.08 -15.00 -10.89
C PHE A 332 20.83 -13.79 -10.31
N GLU A 333 21.88 -14.03 -9.52
CA GLU A 333 22.60 -13.03 -8.72
C GLU A 333 23.05 -11.80 -9.52
N TYR A 334 23.59 -11.99 -10.71
CA TYR A 334 24.01 -10.89 -11.58
C TYR A 334 22.84 -9.97 -11.97
N LEU A 335 21.70 -10.56 -12.34
CA LEU A 335 20.51 -9.82 -12.74
C LEU A 335 19.89 -9.05 -11.56
N PHE A 336 19.89 -9.68 -10.40
CA PHE A 336 19.48 -9.04 -9.15
C PHE A 336 20.38 -7.83 -8.83
N GLY A 337 21.70 -7.99 -8.94
CA GLY A 337 22.66 -6.90 -8.74
C GLY A 337 22.44 -5.71 -9.68
N GLU A 338 22.20 -5.97 -10.97
CA GLU A 338 21.91 -4.89 -11.95
C GLU A 338 20.61 -4.15 -11.65
N LEU A 339 19.55 -4.86 -11.26
CA LEU A 339 18.29 -4.25 -10.85
C LEU A 339 18.48 -3.32 -9.65
N LEU A 340 19.17 -3.78 -8.61
CA LEU A 340 19.44 -2.98 -7.41
C LEU A 340 20.33 -1.78 -7.72
N ARG A 341 21.36 -1.94 -8.57
CA ARG A 341 22.24 -0.85 -9.01
C ARG A 341 21.44 0.26 -9.69
N LEU A 342 20.57 -0.09 -10.65
CA LEU A 342 19.74 0.88 -11.38
C LEU A 342 18.79 1.64 -10.45
N ILE A 343 18.16 0.96 -9.50
CA ILE A 343 17.25 1.60 -8.53
C ILE A 343 18.06 2.49 -7.57
N SER A 344 19.21 2.03 -7.08
CA SER A 344 20.04 2.79 -6.15
C SER A 344 20.55 4.09 -6.78
N GLU A 345 21.00 4.05 -8.05
CA GLU A 345 21.58 5.20 -8.73
C GLU A 345 20.54 6.21 -9.22
N ARG A 346 19.37 5.75 -9.68
CA ARG A 346 18.41 6.58 -10.43
C ARG A 346 16.97 6.47 -9.96
N GLY A 347 16.66 5.55 -9.05
CA GLY A 347 15.30 5.39 -8.52
C GLY A 347 14.84 6.64 -7.79
N LYS A 348 13.60 7.05 -8.03
CA LYS A 348 12.98 8.22 -7.39
C LYS A 348 12.18 7.84 -6.15
N GLY A 349 11.55 6.68 -6.17
CA GLY A 349 10.75 6.12 -5.09
C GLY A 349 11.60 5.35 -4.08
N GLN A 350 10.95 4.58 -3.21
CA GLN A 350 11.58 3.82 -2.16
C GLN A 350 11.36 2.32 -2.36
N LEU A 351 12.44 1.52 -2.28
CA LEU A 351 12.41 0.07 -2.30
C LEU A 351 12.90 -0.47 -0.95
N ILE A 352 12.05 -1.27 -0.30
CA ILE A 352 12.37 -2.00 0.93
C ILE A 352 12.28 -3.49 0.59
N PHE A 353 13.31 -4.27 0.89
CA PHE A 353 13.27 -5.69 0.56
C PHE A 353 14.03 -6.54 1.56
N THR A 354 13.63 -7.79 1.66
CA THR A 354 14.35 -8.79 2.43
C THR A 354 15.04 -9.78 1.53
N PHE A 355 16.10 -10.37 2.04
CA PHE A 355 16.76 -11.53 1.41
C PHE A 355 17.51 -12.38 2.44
N PRO A 356 17.62 -13.70 2.24
CA PRO A 356 18.37 -14.57 3.11
C PRO A 356 19.85 -14.19 3.11
N SER A 357 20.51 -14.27 4.26
CA SER A 357 21.96 -14.11 4.30
C SER A 357 22.60 -15.29 3.54
N ILE A 358 23.38 -14.98 2.53
CA ILE A 358 24.30 -15.96 1.96
C ILE A 358 25.37 -16.17 3.03
N VAL A 359 25.22 -17.23 3.84
CA VAL A 359 26.32 -17.73 4.65
C VAL A 359 27.30 -18.34 3.65
N ARG A 360 28.32 -17.59 3.31
CA ARG A 360 29.52 -18.14 2.67
C ARG A 360 30.49 -18.61 3.74
#